data_a22af2c76cc65d1f40233905f58b483b
#
_entry.id   a22af2c76cc65d1f40233905f58b483b
#
_cell.length_a   1.000
_cell.length_b   1.000
_cell.length_c   1.000
_cell.angle_alpha   90.00
_cell.angle_beta   90.00
_cell.angle_gamma   90.00
#
_symmetry.space_group_name_H-M   'P 1'
#
loop_
_entity.id
_entity.type
_entity.pdbx_description
1 polymer ?
#
loop_
_entity_poly.entity_id
_entity_poly.type
_entity_poly.pdbx_seq_one_letter_code
_entity_poly.pdbx_strand_id
1 'polypeptide(L)'
;MPNNSNPISNQPLAESLKVVNVAVAVIHYQQQYLLGYRKREQHQGDRYEFVGGKIDINETPVAALIREVKEETGFNIAGNVILKLGRLHHDYGDKQVALHIYKIELSAEQYQHYKQQEYGLEAQMLTWADKDLLLNNHYPLPAANRTILAWLKLPKCMAITYPLAHFETPDSGDSLATNPAQRWLKYHQQQLSYQGWSYLRLKLAQSNNNTDKEAEIITQLLAIRSDISAIVPYRLRKAIDFNHLDDLKNDNISASTNQPTLNQDNLPISAYHLTQTELMAWFSQYQKQSSHLDSGADSNDDLSYDSSSNRATAEVSCRFDLDLLNTSDQNTTGLIISCHDAESIAAANQLANLRLTLSLAPVIAIFLSPVLATQTHPEQTPLGWQQWSALAALADVPVIALGGLSPAMSDLATINGANTVAGIRSFQEGV
;
A
#
# COMPACT_ATOMS: atom_id res chain seq x y z
N MET A 1 54.66 -15.89 -45.94
CA MET A 1 53.26 -16.04 -45.50
C MET A 1 53.13 -15.30 -44.19
N PRO A 2 52.49 -14.14 -44.11
CA PRO A 2 52.32 -13.42 -42.85
C PRO A 2 51.08 -13.94 -42.14
N ASN A 3 51.25 -14.21 -40.86
CA ASN A 3 50.18 -14.52 -39.89
C ASN A 3 49.32 -13.27 -39.62
N ASN A 4 48.04 -13.30 -39.98
CA ASN A 4 47.03 -12.36 -39.56
C ASN A 4 46.41 -12.83 -38.23
N SER A 5 46.86 -12.27 -37.13
CA SER A 5 46.17 -12.32 -35.85
C SER A 5 45.28 -11.10 -35.75
N ASN A 6 43.96 -11.29 -35.93
CA ASN A 6 42.96 -10.28 -35.63
C ASN A 6 42.93 -10.01 -34.11
N PRO A 7 42.93 -8.75 -33.67
CA PRO A 7 42.69 -8.44 -32.24
C PRO A 7 41.21 -8.64 -31.92
N ILE A 8 40.96 -9.46 -30.87
CA ILE A 8 39.66 -9.62 -30.22
C ILE A 8 39.27 -8.24 -29.68
N SER A 9 38.23 -7.66 -30.26
CA SER A 9 37.63 -6.43 -29.75
C SER A 9 36.97 -6.75 -28.39
N ASN A 10 37.59 -6.30 -27.31
CA ASN A 10 36.92 -6.19 -25.99
C ASN A 10 35.76 -5.22 -26.13
N GLN A 11 34.54 -5.71 -26.29
CA GLN A 11 33.36 -4.92 -26.03
C GLN A 11 33.31 -4.67 -24.51
N PRO A 12 33.12 -3.43 -24.07
CA PRO A 12 32.92 -3.14 -22.63
C PRO A 12 31.65 -3.84 -22.16
N LEU A 13 31.78 -4.65 -21.12
CA LEU A 13 30.65 -5.13 -20.32
C LEU A 13 29.77 -3.90 -20.00
N ALA A 14 28.45 -4.00 -20.27
CA ALA A 14 27.49 -2.97 -19.92
C ALA A 14 27.69 -2.60 -18.45
N GLU A 15 28.13 -1.38 -18.19
CA GLU A 15 28.24 -0.86 -16.82
C GLU A 15 26.85 -0.95 -16.18
N SER A 16 26.72 -1.75 -15.12
CA SER A 16 25.50 -1.80 -14.33
C SER A 16 25.20 -0.39 -13.82
N LEU A 17 24.07 0.18 -14.20
CA LEU A 17 23.65 1.51 -13.76
C LEU A 17 23.72 1.58 -12.22
N LYS A 18 24.52 2.52 -11.71
CA LYS A 18 24.73 2.69 -10.28
C LYS A 18 23.41 3.15 -9.63
N VAL A 19 22.89 2.36 -8.70
CA VAL A 19 21.70 2.74 -7.92
C VAL A 19 22.07 3.82 -6.91
N VAL A 20 21.41 4.97 -6.99
CA VAL A 20 21.55 6.07 -6.02
C VAL A 20 20.53 5.85 -4.89
N ASN A 21 21.02 5.65 -3.66
CA ASN A 21 20.15 5.55 -2.48
C ASN A 21 19.86 6.92 -1.92
N VAL A 22 18.58 7.21 -1.61
CA VAL A 22 18.10 8.50 -1.07
C VAL A 22 17.23 8.23 0.15
N ALA A 23 17.47 8.94 1.25
CA ALA A 23 16.61 8.94 2.42
C ALA A 23 15.59 10.09 2.30
N VAL A 24 14.30 9.78 2.50
CA VAL A 24 13.19 10.74 2.35
C VAL A 24 12.42 10.84 3.67
N ALA A 25 12.27 12.05 4.19
CA ALA A 25 11.61 12.35 5.45
C ALA A 25 10.20 12.92 5.23
N VAL A 26 9.19 12.15 5.56
CA VAL A 26 7.79 12.60 5.64
C VAL A 26 7.56 13.15 7.06
N ILE A 27 7.93 14.40 7.27
CA ILE A 27 7.80 15.09 8.56
C ILE A 27 6.39 15.64 8.68
N HIS A 28 5.72 15.38 9.80
CA HIS A 28 4.39 15.90 10.05
C HIS A 28 4.13 16.22 11.52
N TYR A 29 3.14 17.06 11.74
CA TYR A 29 2.49 17.28 13.02
C TYR A 29 0.98 17.28 12.79
N GLN A 30 0.26 16.34 13.41
CA GLN A 30 -1.18 16.14 13.15
C GLN A 30 -1.46 16.03 11.64
N GLN A 31 -2.28 16.95 11.08
CA GLN A 31 -2.64 16.99 9.67
C GLN A 31 -1.75 17.91 8.81
N GLN A 32 -0.65 18.43 9.35
CA GLN A 32 0.28 19.32 8.65
C GLN A 32 1.56 18.55 8.26
N TYR A 33 1.92 18.60 6.98
CA TYR A 33 3.09 17.92 6.42
C TYR A 33 4.10 18.93 5.90
N LEU A 34 5.38 18.77 6.24
CA LEU A 34 6.45 19.63 5.76
C LEU A 34 6.82 19.25 4.32
N LEU A 35 6.86 20.24 3.46
CA LEU A 35 7.34 20.16 2.09
C LEU A 35 8.42 21.23 1.85
N GLY A 36 9.46 20.88 1.09
CA GLY A 36 10.38 21.81 0.45
C GLY A 36 9.93 22.14 -0.97
N TYR A 37 10.29 23.31 -1.49
CA TYR A 37 10.02 23.68 -2.87
C TYR A 37 11.32 23.72 -3.68
N ARG A 38 11.37 22.93 -4.76
CA ARG A 38 12.50 22.87 -5.71
C ARG A 38 12.44 24.02 -6.68
N LYS A 39 13.53 24.79 -6.75
CA LYS A 39 13.66 25.88 -7.69
C LYS A 39 13.69 25.37 -9.14
N ARG A 40 13.24 26.21 -10.07
CA ARG A 40 13.08 25.86 -11.50
C ARG A 40 14.37 25.33 -12.14
N GLU A 41 15.52 25.79 -11.70
CA GLU A 41 16.85 25.45 -12.23
C GLU A 41 17.33 24.05 -11.78
N GLN A 42 16.67 23.44 -10.80
CA GLN A 42 17.00 22.11 -10.30
C GLN A 42 16.37 21.03 -11.18
N HIS A 43 16.94 19.83 -11.17
CA HIS A 43 16.34 18.66 -11.83
C HIS A 43 14.92 18.42 -11.30
N GLN A 44 13.92 18.37 -12.18
CA GLN A 44 12.50 18.35 -11.82
C GLN A 44 12.04 19.56 -10.97
N GLY A 45 12.53 20.76 -11.25
CA GLY A 45 12.16 22.00 -10.58
C GLY A 45 10.67 22.38 -10.72
N ASP A 46 10.29 23.50 -10.10
CA ASP A 46 8.91 23.99 -9.98
C ASP A 46 7.95 22.99 -9.32
N ARG A 47 8.42 22.22 -8.33
CA ARG A 47 7.63 21.22 -7.61
C ARG A 47 7.95 21.23 -6.12
N TYR A 48 6.96 20.83 -5.34
CA TYR A 48 7.15 20.47 -3.96
C TYR A 48 7.77 19.09 -3.84
N GLU A 49 8.48 18.84 -2.73
CA GLU A 49 9.05 17.54 -2.41
C GLU A 49 9.10 17.32 -0.90
N PHE A 50 9.20 16.07 -0.47
CA PHE A 50 9.59 15.76 0.89
C PHE A 50 11.08 15.97 1.07
N VAL A 51 11.48 16.48 2.25
CA VAL A 51 12.86 16.74 2.61
C VAL A 51 13.68 15.45 2.60
N GLY A 52 14.94 15.51 2.16
CA GLY A 52 15.83 14.36 2.18
C GLY A 52 16.91 14.41 1.10
N GLY A 53 17.88 13.50 1.23
CA GLY A 53 19.02 13.50 0.33
C GLY A 53 19.71 12.15 0.21
N LYS A 54 20.89 12.16 -0.39
CA LYS A 54 21.65 10.95 -0.70
C LYS A 54 22.18 10.27 0.57
N ILE A 55 22.15 8.96 0.57
CA ILE A 55 22.78 8.13 1.57
C ILE A 55 24.25 7.97 1.19
N ASP A 56 25.16 8.39 2.04
CA ASP A 56 26.60 8.29 1.81
C ASP A 56 27.10 6.84 1.96
N ILE A 57 28.31 6.60 1.45
CA ILE A 57 28.96 5.28 1.58
C ILE A 57 29.18 4.99 3.07
N ASN A 58 28.77 3.79 3.49
CA ASN A 58 28.81 3.32 4.89
C ASN A 58 27.88 4.06 5.87
N GLU A 59 26.96 4.86 5.38
CA GLU A 59 25.91 5.49 6.19
C GLU A 59 24.62 4.64 6.19
N THR A 60 23.95 4.55 7.34
CA THR A 60 22.62 3.91 7.38
C THR A 60 21.55 4.87 6.87
N PRO A 61 20.45 4.37 6.26
CA PRO A 61 19.39 5.25 5.77
C PRO A 61 18.80 6.20 6.84
N VAL A 62 18.74 5.75 8.11
CA VAL A 62 18.26 6.58 9.22
C VAL A 62 19.28 7.66 9.60
N ALA A 63 20.58 7.35 9.58
CA ALA A 63 21.63 8.34 9.84
C ALA A 63 21.64 9.44 8.77
N ALA A 64 21.57 9.03 7.48
CA ALA A 64 21.44 9.94 6.36
C ALA A 64 20.21 10.85 6.50
N LEU A 65 19.06 10.26 6.85
CA LEU A 65 17.82 11.00 7.05
C LEU A 65 17.97 12.12 8.10
N ILE A 66 18.56 11.79 9.27
CA ILE A 66 18.76 12.75 10.36
C ILE A 66 19.73 13.86 9.92
N ARG A 67 20.81 13.50 9.23
CA ARG A 67 21.81 14.45 8.70
C ARG A 67 21.19 15.39 7.66
N GLU A 68 20.54 14.83 6.63
CA GLU A 68 19.94 15.61 5.52
C GLU A 68 18.84 16.55 6.02
N VAL A 69 17.94 16.08 6.90
CA VAL A 69 16.91 16.94 7.49
C VAL A 69 17.53 18.11 8.25
N LYS A 70 18.61 17.86 8.99
CA LYS A 70 19.31 18.93 9.72
C LYS A 70 20.03 19.88 8.77
N GLU A 71 20.70 19.38 7.73
CA GLU A 71 21.43 20.18 6.75
C GLU A 71 20.48 21.06 5.93
N GLU A 72 19.39 20.48 5.41
CA GLU A 72 18.44 21.22 4.59
C GLU A 72 17.57 22.19 5.38
N THR A 73 17.06 21.78 6.55
CA THR A 73 16.03 22.54 7.26
C THR A 73 16.49 23.15 8.56
N GLY A 74 17.55 22.63 9.17
CA GLY A 74 17.96 22.94 10.55
C GLY A 74 17.16 22.17 11.61
N PHE A 75 16.19 21.33 11.24
CA PHE A 75 15.36 20.60 12.20
C PHE A 75 16.15 19.45 12.84
N ASN A 76 15.99 19.29 14.15
CA ASN A 76 16.57 18.15 14.87
C ASN A 76 15.49 17.10 15.12
N ILE A 77 15.60 15.97 14.43
CA ILE A 77 14.67 14.82 14.53
C ILE A 77 15.29 13.60 15.20
N ALA A 78 16.53 13.69 15.71
CA ALA A 78 17.26 12.55 16.27
C ALA A 78 16.55 11.88 17.47
N GLY A 79 15.70 12.61 18.19
CA GLY A 79 14.93 12.10 19.33
C GLY A 79 13.52 11.60 18.98
N ASN A 80 13.09 11.73 17.71
CA ASN A 80 11.76 11.30 17.28
C ASN A 80 11.74 9.82 16.91
N VAL A 81 10.54 9.21 16.95
CA VAL A 81 10.32 7.90 16.34
C VAL A 81 10.41 8.05 14.83
N ILE A 82 11.35 7.33 14.22
CA ILE A 82 11.56 7.31 12.76
C ILE A 82 10.94 6.03 12.23
N LEU A 83 9.72 6.12 11.73
CA LEU A 83 8.92 5.00 11.26
C LEU A 83 9.16 4.76 9.76
N LYS A 84 9.67 3.58 9.37
CA LYS A 84 9.77 3.20 7.96
C LYS A 84 8.37 3.15 7.32
N LEU A 85 8.15 3.89 6.24
CA LEU A 85 6.98 3.76 5.38
C LEU A 85 7.22 2.71 4.29
N GLY A 86 8.42 2.71 3.69
CA GLY A 86 8.73 1.75 2.64
C GLY A 86 9.98 2.13 1.86
N ARG A 87 10.16 1.41 0.73
CA ARG A 87 11.24 1.67 -0.22
C ARG A 87 10.68 1.63 -1.64
N LEU A 88 11.01 2.62 -2.45
CA LEU A 88 10.61 2.69 -3.85
C LEU A 88 11.84 2.65 -4.74
N HIS A 89 11.77 1.85 -5.80
CA HIS A 89 12.76 1.87 -6.87
C HIS A 89 12.19 2.62 -8.06
N HIS A 90 12.91 3.61 -8.56
CA HIS A 90 12.52 4.39 -9.73
C HIS A 90 13.67 4.46 -10.72
N ASP A 91 13.37 4.14 -11.97
CA ASP A 91 14.29 4.25 -13.09
C ASP A 91 13.99 5.55 -13.85
N TYR A 92 14.95 6.46 -13.89
CA TYR A 92 14.84 7.72 -14.64
C TYR A 92 15.43 7.59 -16.05
N GLY A 93 15.88 6.40 -16.46
CA GLY A 93 16.52 6.15 -17.73
C GLY A 93 18.03 6.44 -17.73
N ASP A 94 18.45 7.53 -17.13
CA ASP A 94 19.87 7.91 -16.95
C ASP A 94 20.46 7.38 -15.64
N LYS A 95 19.63 7.08 -14.63
CA LYS A 95 20.01 6.57 -13.31
C LYS A 95 18.88 5.82 -12.64
N GLN A 96 19.23 4.84 -11.84
CA GLN A 96 18.31 4.17 -10.93
C GLN A 96 18.40 4.79 -9.54
N VAL A 97 17.24 5.00 -8.91
CA VAL A 97 17.13 5.61 -7.57
C VAL A 97 16.33 4.70 -6.66
N ALA A 98 16.86 4.43 -5.47
CA ALA A 98 16.14 3.75 -4.39
C ALA A 98 15.80 4.78 -3.29
N LEU A 99 14.51 5.07 -3.12
CA LEU A 99 14.01 5.99 -2.09
C LEU A 99 13.67 5.21 -0.83
N HIS A 100 14.36 5.48 0.28
CA HIS A 100 14.08 4.96 1.62
C HIS A 100 13.21 5.97 2.36
N ILE A 101 11.91 5.68 2.52
CA ILE A 101 10.92 6.64 2.98
C ILE A 101 10.59 6.38 4.45
N TYR A 102 10.67 7.43 5.25
CA TYR A 102 10.39 7.40 6.68
C TYR A 102 9.39 8.47 7.07
N LYS A 103 8.51 8.16 8.01
CA LYS A 103 7.55 9.07 8.59
C LYS A 103 8.01 9.50 9.99
N ILE A 104 7.98 10.80 10.25
CA ILE A 104 8.42 11.39 11.51
C ILE A 104 7.32 12.32 12.04
N GLU A 105 6.75 11.98 13.19
CA GLU A 105 5.81 12.85 13.89
C GLU A 105 6.57 13.79 14.83
N LEU A 106 6.36 15.09 14.65
CA LEU A 106 6.94 16.09 15.54
C LEU A 106 6.12 16.19 16.83
N SER A 107 6.78 16.51 17.94
CA SER A 107 6.09 16.96 19.14
C SER A 107 5.43 18.33 18.93
N ALA A 108 4.46 18.69 19.77
CA ALA A 108 3.84 20.00 19.73
C ALA A 108 4.87 21.13 19.90
N GLU A 109 5.88 20.93 20.77
CA GLU A 109 6.94 21.88 21.02
C GLU A 109 7.83 22.07 19.77
N GLN A 110 8.27 20.97 19.14
CA GLN A 110 9.03 21.02 17.89
C GLN A 110 8.23 21.73 16.79
N TYR A 111 6.96 21.40 16.60
CA TYR A 111 6.14 22.05 15.60
C TYR A 111 5.98 23.55 15.86
N GLN A 112 5.71 23.98 17.11
CA GLN A 112 5.64 25.41 17.44
C GLN A 112 6.95 26.14 17.17
N HIS A 113 8.08 25.46 17.38
CA HIS A 113 9.41 26.03 17.11
C HIS A 113 9.66 26.20 15.59
N TYR A 114 9.28 25.22 14.77
CA TYR A 114 9.61 25.18 13.34
C TYR A 114 8.53 25.75 12.41
N LYS A 115 7.29 25.88 12.86
CA LYS A 115 6.14 26.19 11.98
C LYS A 115 6.21 27.55 11.26
N GLN A 116 7.00 28.50 11.78
CA GLN A 116 7.16 29.84 11.19
C GLN A 116 8.41 29.96 10.29
N GLN A 117 9.18 28.89 10.18
CA GLN A 117 10.36 28.88 9.33
C GLN A 117 9.93 28.75 7.86
N GLU A 118 10.10 29.82 7.09
CA GLU A 118 9.70 29.89 5.67
C GLU A 118 10.77 29.33 4.73
N TYR A 119 12.03 29.28 5.16
CA TYR A 119 13.15 28.82 4.34
C TYR A 119 14.03 27.85 5.10
N GLY A 120 14.49 26.82 4.38
CA GLY A 120 15.53 25.94 4.87
C GLY A 120 16.92 26.58 4.84
N LEU A 121 17.92 25.86 5.35
CA LEU A 121 19.32 26.35 5.40
C LEU A 121 19.95 26.41 4.00
N GLU A 122 19.43 25.66 3.03
CA GLU A 122 19.83 25.72 1.61
C GLU A 122 18.99 26.71 0.78
N ALA A 123 18.26 27.60 1.47
CA ALA A 123 17.41 28.62 0.87
C ALA A 123 16.27 28.07 -0.01
N GLN A 124 15.86 26.80 0.16
CA GLN A 124 14.60 26.27 -0.36
C GLN A 124 13.44 26.80 0.49
N MET A 125 12.32 27.11 -0.15
CA MET A 125 11.09 27.49 0.55
C MET A 125 10.51 26.26 1.27
N LEU A 126 10.11 26.41 2.53
CA LEU A 126 9.44 25.40 3.33
C LEU A 126 7.96 25.72 3.45
N THR A 127 7.11 24.71 3.34
CA THR A 127 5.66 24.87 3.40
C THR A 127 5.04 23.76 4.26
N TRP A 128 4.19 24.15 5.20
CA TRP A 128 3.35 23.21 5.94
C TRP A 128 2.04 22.99 5.16
N ALA A 129 1.96 21.85 4.51
CA ALA A 129 0.82 21.46 3.69
C ALA A 129 -0.23 20.73 4.53
N ASP A 130 -1.49 21.13 4.40
CA ASP A 130 -2.61 20.39 4.95
C ASP A 130 -2.73 19.01 4.27
N LYS A 131 -3.03 17.96 5.07
CA LYS A 131 -3.11 16.58 4.57
C LYS A 131 -4.10 16.41 3.44
N ASP A 132 -5.30 16.98 3.58
CA ASP A 132 -6.35 16.77 2.58
C ASP A 132 -6.00 17.49 1.27
N LEU A 133 -5.44 18.69 1.36
CA LEU A 133 -4.92 19.41 0.18
C LEU A 133 -3.76 18.65 -0.47
N LEU A 134 -2.86 18.07 0.34
CA LEU A 134 -1.73 17.27 -0.14
C LEU A 134 -2.22 16.01 -0.87
N LEU A 135 -3.15 15.25 -0.28
CA LEU A 135 -3.70 14.04 -0.86
C LEU A 135 -4.57 14.29 -2.11
N ASN A 136 -5.13 15.49 -2.24
CA ASN A 136 -5.92 15.93 -3.40
C ASN A 136 -5.06 16.63 -4.48
N ASN A 137 -3.73 16.42 -4.47
CA ASN A 137 -2.78 16.93 -5.47
C ASN A 137 -2.76 18.48 -5.60
N HIS A 138 -3.10 19.21 -4.54
CA HIS A 138 -2.98 20.67 -4.53
C HIS A 138 -1.52 21.13 -4.65
N TYR A 139 -0.60 20.31 -4.16
CA TYR A 139 0.84 20.53 -4.24
C TYR A 139 1.43 19.64 -5.35
N PRO A 140 2.00 20.20 -6.43
CA PRO A 140 2.62 19.42 -7.49
C PRO A 140 3.89 18.72 -6.97
N LEU A 141 3.83 17.40 -6.88
CA LEU A 141 4.92 16.53 -6.44
C LEU A 141 5.47 15.70 -7.63
N PRO A 142 6.73 15.22 -7.58
CA PRO A 142 7.24 14.25 -8.53
C PRO A 142 6.40 12.97 -8.60
N ALA A 143 6.40 12.29 -9.76
CA ALA A 143 5.56 11.13 -10.00
C ALA A 143 5.78 9.98 -8.99
N ALA A 144 7.03 9.75 -8.55
CA ALA A 144 7.37 8.76 -7.53
C ALA A 144 6.62 9.00 -6.19
N ASN A 145 6.24 10.25 -5.88
CA ASN A 145 5.55 10.58 -4.64
C ASN A 145 4.08 10.16 -4.62
N ARG A 146 3.46 9.78 -5.76
CA ARG A 146 2.07 9.26 -5.80
C ARG A 146 1.90 8.04 -4.90
N THR A 147 2.87 7.15 -4.89
CA THR A 147 2.86 5.97 -4.01
C THR A 147 2.98 6.37 -2.55
N ILE A 148 3.83 7.36 -2.22
CA ILE A 148 3.93 7.90 -0.86
C ILE A 148 2.59 8.47 -0.41
N LEU A 149 1.91 9.26 -1.26
CA LEU A 149 0.59 9.81 -0.95
C LEU A 149 -0.46 8.70 -0.71
N ALA A 150 -0.42 7.62 -1.48
CA ALA A 150 -1.29 6.47 -1.24
C ALA A 150 -1.03 5.82 0.13
N TRP A 151 0.23 5.70 0.55
CA TRP A 151 0.62 5.20 1.87
C TRP A 151 0.18 6.12 3.01
N LEU A 152 0.18 7.45 2.80
CA LEU A 152 -0.25 8.43 3.81
C LEU A 152 -1.77 8.43 4.06
N LYS A 153 -2.56 7.76 3.21
CA LYS A 153 -3.99 7.54 3.44
C LYS A 153 -4.26 6.52 4.56
N LEU A 154 -3.29 5.65 4.87
CA LEU A 154 -3.48 4.65 5.92
C LEU A 154 -3.78 5.30 7.27
N PRO A 155 -4.79 4.79 8.01
CA PRO A 155 -5.13 5.27 9.35
C PRO A 155 -4.19 4.66 10.40
N LYS A 156 -4.19 5.20 11.63
CA LYS A 156 -3.49 4.55 12.77
C LYS A 156 -4.15 3.22 13.16
N CYS A 157 -5.47 3.11 13.03
CA CYS A 157 -6.26 1.92 13.37
C CYS A 157 -7.25 1.59 12.28
N MET A 158 -7.54 0.30 12.06
CA MET A 158 -8.60 -0.15 11.15
C MET A 158 -9.36 -1.35 11.70
N ALA A 159 -10.64 -1.44 11.37
CA ALA A 159 -11.49 -2.56 11.73
C ALA A 159 -11.40 -3.70 10.70
N ILE A 160 -11.61 -4.92 11.16
CA ILE A 160 -11.88 -6.08 10.32
C ILE A 160 -13.25 -6.61 10.74
N THR A 161 -14.15 -6.87 9.80
CA THR A 161 -15.47 -7.42 10.11
C THR A 161 -15.36 -8.81 10.74
N TYR A 162 -16.31 -9.16 11.59
CA TYR A 162 -16.41 -10.52 12.13
C TYR A 162 -16.58 -11.55 11.00
N PRO A 163 -16.02 -12.75 11.13
CA PRO A 163 -16.30 -13.85 10.21
C PRO A 163 -17.77 -14.27 10.33
N LEU A 164 -18.31 -14.82 9.25
CA LEU A 164 -19.72 -15.26 9.20
C LEU A 164 -20.09 -16.26 10.30
N ALA A 165 -19.13 -17.13 10.67
CA ALA A 165 -19.32 -18.12 11.75
C ALA A 165 -19.72 -17.49 13.10
N HIS A 166 -19.36 -16.22 13.34
CA HIS A 166 -19.78 -15.48 14.53
C HIS A 166 -21.31 -15.29 14.60
N PHE A 167 -21.98 -15.35 13.45
CA PHE A 167 -23.41 -15.11 13.29
C PHE A 167 -24.22 -16.40 13.02
N GLU A 168 -23.62 -17.59 13.14
CA GLU A 168 -24.33 -18.85 12.92
C GLU A 168 -25.40 -19.12 13.99
N THR A 169 -25.11 -18.78 15.24
CA THR A 169 -26.08 -18.83 16.34
C THR A 169 -26.79 -17.49 16.48
N PRO A 170 -28.15 -17.44 16.43
CA PRO A 170 -28.86 -16.19 16.66
C PRO A 170 -28.72 -15.75 18.13
N ASP A 171 -28.57 -14.44 18.35
CA ASP A 171 -28.67 -13.86 19.67
C ASP A 171 -30.10 -13.97 20.20
N SER A 172 -30.29 -13.91 21.51
CA SER A 172 -31.56 -14.11 22.21
C SER A 172 -32.70 -13.14 21.81
N GLY A 173 -32.43 -12.15 20.98
CA GLY A 173 -33.38 -11.18 20.44
C GLY A 173 -33.61 -11.26 18.94
N ASP A 174 -32.87 -12.09 18.22
CA ASP A 174 -32.99 -12.21 16.78
C ASP A 174 -34.11 -13.17 16.38
N SER A 175 -34.86 -12.81 15.33
CA SER A 175 -35.83 -13.72 14.71
C SER A 175 -35.08 -14.92 14.12
N LEU A 176 -35.54 -16.15 14.44
CA LEU A 176 -35.06 -17.40 13.85
C LEU A 176 -35.14 -17.41 12.31
N ALA A 177 -35.89 -16.47 11.71
CA ALA A 177 -36.07 -16.36 10.25
C ALA A 177 -34.89 -15.65 9.54
N THR A 178 -34.00 -14.93 10.27
CA THR A 178 -32.87 -14.23 9.67
C THR A 178 -31.67 -15.16 9.49
N ASN A 179 -31.11 -15.22 8.26
CA ASN A 179 -29.92 -16.03 8.00
C ASN A 179 -28.64 -15.34 8.53
N PRO A 180 -27.52 -16.08 8.70
CA PRO A 180 -26.26 -15.53 9.20
C PRO A 180 -25.74 -14.31 8.43
N ALA A 181 -25.91 -14.28 7.10
CA ALA A 181 -25.47 -13.18 6.27
C ALA A 181 -26.25 -11.88 6.51
N GLN A 182 -27.56 -11.99 6.73
CA GLN A 182 -28.39 -10.83 7.11
C GLN A 182 -28.04 -10.30 8.49
N ARG A 183 -27.73 -11.19 9.46
CA ARG A 183 -27.25 -10.77 10.80
C ARG A 183 -25.87 -10.09 10.69
N TRP A 184 -24.98 -10.64 9.87
CA TRP A 184 -23.68 -10.02 9.59
C TRP A 184 -23.84 -8.61 9.02
N LEU A 185 -24.71 -8.44 8.01
CA LEU A 185 -24.98 -7.14 7.37
C LEU A 185 -25.52 -6.12 8.39
N LYS A 186 -26.59 -6.50 9.11
CA LYS A 186 -27.24 -5.64 10.13
C LYS A 186 -26.25 -5.21 11.22
N TYR A 187 -25.42 -6.14 11.71
CA TYR A 187 -24.43 -5.84 12.75
C TYR A 187 -23.40 -4.82 12.23
N HIS A 188 -22.75 -5.09 11.10
CA HIS A 188 -21.69 -4.21 10.60
C HIS A 188 -22.21 -2.88 10.05
N GLN A 189 -23.47 -2.80 9.63
CA GLN A 189 -24.12 -1.54 9.32
C GLN A 189 -24.11 -0.58 10.54
N GLN A 190 -24.23 -1.11 11.75
CA GLN A 190 -24.35 -0.32 12.99
C GLN A 190 -23.01 -0.15 13.72
N GLN A 191 -22.13 -1.12 13.67
CA GLN A 191 -20.95 -1.21 14.54
C GLN A 191 -19.64 -0.74 13.90
N LEU A 192 -19.57 -0.52 12.59
CA LEU A 192 -18.37 0.04 11.97
C LEU A 192 -18.24 1.53 12.26
N SER A 193 -17.03 1.96 12.66
CA SER A 193 -16.74 3.37 12.95
C SER A 193 -17.01 4.27 11.76
N TYR A 194 -17.59 5.44 11.99
CA TYR A 194 -17.82 6.45 10.95
C TYR A 194 -16.47 6.93 10.37
N GLN A 195 -16.40 7.06 9.04
CA GLN A 195 -15.22 7.50 8.30
C GLN A 195 -13.96 6.66 8.59
N GLY A 196 -14.15 5.46 9.15
CA GLY A 196 -13.07 4.53 9.47
C GLY A 196 -12.70 3.65 8.29
N TRP A 197 -11.46 3.11 8.33
CA TRP A 197 -11.03 2.05 7.41
C TRP A 197 -11.51 0.70 7.93
N SER A 198 -12.11 -0.10 7.04
CA SER A 198 -12.67 -1.41 7.40
C SER A 198 -12.38 -2.46 6.34
N TYR A 199 -11.76 -3.56 6.74
CA TYR A 199 -11.65 -4.73 5.88
C TYR A 199 -12.93 -5.58 5.99
N LEU A 200 -13.68 -5.63 4.89
CA LEU A 200 -14.96 -6.34 4.79
C LEU A 200 -14.70 -7.81 4.48
N ARG A 201 -14.41 -8.59 5.52
CA ARG A 201 -14.10 -10.01 5.43
C ARG A 201 -15.39 -10.83 5.51
N LEU A 202 -16.02 -11.12 4.37
CA LEU A 202 -17.13 -12.05 4.27
C LEU A 202 -16.68 -13.28 3.48
N LYS A 203 -16.95 -14.47 3.99
CA LYS A 203 -16.69 -15.74 3.30
C LYS A 203 -17.85 -16.68 3.60
N LEU A 204 -18.61 -16.98 2.56
CA LEU A 204 -19.67 -17.99 2.61
C LEU A 204 -19.08 -19.41 2.45
N ALA A 205 -19.81 -20.43 2.88
CA ALA A 205 -19.40 -21.84 2.67
C ALA A 205 -19.30 -22.13 1.17
N GLN A 206 -18.37 -23.01 0.77
CA GLN A 206 -18.06 -23.25 -0.64
C GLN A 206 -19.26 -23.81 -1.44
N SER A 207 -19.78 -23.03 -2.38
CA SER A 207 -20.63 -23.45 -3.49
C SER A 207 -20.39 -22.56 -4.70
N ASN A 208 -20.67 -23.02 -5.91
CA ASN A 208 -20.32 -22.35 -7.16
C ASN A 208 -20.93 -20.93 -7.37
N ASN A 209 -21.91 -20.52 -6.54
CA ASN A 209 -22.58 -19.21 -6.65
C ASN A 209 -22.29 -18.28 -5.46
N ASN A 210 -21.30 -18.56 -4.62
CA ASN A 210 -21.12 -17.81 -3.37
C ASN A 210 -20.33 -16.51 -3.57
N THR A 211 -19.50 -16.42 -4.61
CA THR A 211 -18.77 -15.20 -4.94
C THR A 211 -19.72 -14.03 -5.24
N ASP A 212 -20.75 -14.28 -6.04
CA ASP A 212 -21.75 -13.26 -6.41
C ASP A 212 -22.59 -12.85 -5.19
N LYS A 213 -22.98 -13.81 -4.34
CA LYS A 213 -23.71 -13.50 -3.09
C LYS A 213 -22.85 -12.75 -2.08
N GLU A 214 -21.57 -13.09 -1.97
CA GLU A 214 -20.65 -12.34 -1.11
C GLU A 214 -20.49 -10.90 -1.62
N ALA A 215 -20.33 -10.71 -2.92
CA ALA A 215 -20.24 -9.42 -3.56
C ALA A 215 -21.52 -8.59 -3.35
N GLU A 216 -22.70 -9.20 -3.51
CA GLU A 216 -24.00 -8.57 -3.28
C GLU A 216 -24.14 -8.07 -1.84
N ILE A 217 -23.82 -8.89 -0.83
CA ILE A 217 -23.92 -8.50 0.58
C ILE A 217 -22.94 -7.36 0.92
N ILE A 218 -21.71 -7.43 0.40
CA ILE A 218 -20.74 -6.36 0.58
C ILE A 218 -21.20 -5.07 -0.09
N THR A 219 -21.76 -5.16 -1.30
CA THR A 219 -22.29 -4.01 -2.02
C THR A 219 -23.46 -3.38 -1.27
N GLN A 220 -24.37 -4.18 -0.69
CA GLN A 220 -25.44 -3.69 0.16
C GLN A 220 -24.91 -2.94 1.39
N LEU A 221 -23.85 -3.44 2.05
CA LEU A 221 -23.22 -2.74 3.16
C LEU A 221 -22.61 -1.41 2.71
N LEU A 222 -21.90 -1.39 1.60
CA LEU A 222 -21.26 -0.18 1.05
C LEU A 222 -22.27 0.88 0.61
N ALA A 223 -23.43 0.47 0.09
CA ALA A 223 -24.52 1.38 -0.25
C ALA A 223 -25.10 2.11 0.99
N ILE A 224 -25.13 1.41 2.13
CA ILE A 224 -25.62 1.98 3.41
C ILE A 224 -24.50 2.78 4.11
N ARG A 225 -23.26 2.27 4.07
CA ARG A 225 -22.08 2.81 4.75
C ARG A 225 -21.08 3.41 3.76
N SER A 226 -21.55 4.36 2.94
CA SER A 226 -20.72 5.11 2.00
C SER A 226 -19.67 6.02 2.67
N ASP A 227 -19.76 6.18 3.99
CA ASP A 227 -18.85 6.95 4.83
C ASP A 227 -17.55 6.22 5.17
N ILE A 228 -17.49 4.88 5.05
CA ILE A 228 -16.30 4.11 5.38
C ILE A 228 -15.31 4.04 4.21
N SER A 229 -14.04 3.78 4.52
CA SER A 229 -12.99 3.42 3.54
C SER A 229 -12.86 1.89 3.52
N ALA A 230 -13.48 1.24 2.53
CA ALA A 230 -13.56 -0.22 2.50
C ALA A 230 -12.32 -0.88 1.88
N ILE A 231 -11.88 -1.98 2.48
CA ILE A 231 -10.98 -2.95 1.89
C ILE A 231 -11.82 -4.19 1.56
N VAL A 232 -11.78 -4.66 0.32
CA VAL A 232 -12.61 -5.77 -0.17
C VAL A 232 -11.72 -6.90 -0.69
N PRO A 233 -12.07 -8.19 -0.49
CA PRO A 233 -11.30 -9.30 -1.05
C PRO A 233 -11.11 -9.17 -2.56
N TYR A 234 -9.87 -9.32 -3.05
CA TYR A 234 -9.53 -9.17 -4.48
C TYR A 234 -10.35 -10.09 -5.38
N ARG A 235 -10.62 -11.32 -4.93
CA ARG A 235 -11.45 -12.31 -5.66
C ARG A 235 -12.87 -11.83 -5.99
N LEU A 236 -13.39 -10.85 -5.22
CA LEU A 236 -14.72 -10.27 -5.44
C LEU A 236 -14.73 -9.11 -6.43
N ARG A 237 -13.57 -8.65 -6.89
CA ARG A 237 -13.42 -7.46 -7.74
C ARG A 237 -14.33 -7.48 -8.98
N LYS A 238 -14.35 -8.62 -9.70
CA LYS A 238 -15.14 -8.78 -10.92
C LYS A 238 -16.65 -8.94 -10.66
N ALA A 239 -17.02 -9.44 -9.47
CA ALA A 239 -18.42 -9.65 -9.09
C ALA A 239 -19.05 -8.41 -8.44
N ILE A 240 -18.23 -7.45 -7.97
CA ILE A 240 -18.71 -6.15 -7.52
C ILE A 240 -18.90 -5.29 -8.78
N ASP A 241 -19.97 -5.60 -9.52
CA ASP A 241 -20.35 -4.84 -10.70
C ASP A 241 -21.13 -3.59 -10.28
N PHE A 242 -20.70 -2.46 -10.77
CA PHE A 242 -21.29 -1.14 -10.48
C PHE A 242 -22.73 -1.02 -11.01
N ASN A 243 -23.11 -1.82 -11.99
CA ASN A 243 -24.46 -1.82 -12.57
C ASN A 243 -25.52 -2.39 -11.61
N HIS A 244 -25.16 -3.31 -10.69
CA HIS A 244 -26.10 -3.80 -9.67
C HIS A 244 -26.48 -2.77 -8.61
N LEU A 245 -25.69 -1.73 -8.42
CA LEU A 245 -26.04 -0.64 -7.49
C LEU A 245 -27.26 0.18 -7.97
N ASP A 246 -27.48 0.29 -9.25
CA ASP A 246 -28.63 1.01 -9.81
C ASP A 246 -29.91 0.17 -9.73
N ASP A 247 -29.84 -1.15 -9.85
CA ASP A 247 -30.99 -2.04 -9.69
C ASP A 247 -31.46 -2.08 -8.22
N LEU A 248 -30.55 -2.11 -7.25
CA LEU A 248 -30.91 -2.07 -5.81
C LEU A 248 -31.54 -0.74 -5.38
N LYS A 249 -31.24 0.38 -6.07
CA LYS A 249 -31.88 1.68 -5.81
C LYS A 249 -33.31 1.73 -6.36
N ASN A 250 -33.59 1.04 -7.44
CA ASN A 250 -34.90 1.07 -8.10
C ASN A 250 -35.97 0.23 -7.34
N ASP A 251 -35.54 -0.83 -6.62
CA ASP A 251 -36.51 -1.70 -5.91
C ASP A 251 -36.89 -1.21 -4.49
N ASN A 252 -36.17 -0.26 -3.89
CA ASN A 252 -36.38 0.14 -2.49
C ASN A 252 -36.73 1.61 -2.25
N ILE A 253 -36.94 2.46 -3.26
CA ILE A 253 -37.24 3.88 -3.02
C ILE A 253 -38.60 4.29 -3.62
N SER A 254 -39.68 3.92 -2.89
CA SER A 254 -40.89 4.70 -2.86
C SER A 254 -41.03 5.42 -1.49
N ALA A 255 -40.06 6.26 -1.10
CA ALA A 255 -40.22 7.19 0.02
C ALA A 255 -39.16 8.29 -0.07
N SER A 256 -39.66 9.47 -0.42
CA SER A 256 -39.05 10.80 -0.28
C SER A 256 -37.88 10.93 0.72
N THR A 257 -36.65 11.12 0.23
CA THR A 257 -35.65 11.99 0.90
C THR A 257 -34.56 12.34 -0.13
N ASN A 258 -34.20 13.65 -0.16
CA ASN A 258 -33.07 14.20 -0.91
C ASN A 258 -31.76 13.57 -0.42
N GLN A 259 -31.34 12.44 -1.01
CA GLN A 259 -29.99 11.91 -0.85
C GLN A 259 -29.21 12.15 -2.17
N PRO A 260 -27.93 12.54 -2.07
CA PRO A 260 -27.11 12.75 -3.26
C PRO A 260 -26.99 11.42 -4.04
N THR A 261 -27.29 11.46 -5.33
CA THR A 261 -27.04 10.36 -6.25
C THR A 261 -25.56 10.02 -6.22
N LEU A 262 -25.23 8.79 -5.75
CA LEU A 262 -23.88 8.24 -5.83
C LEU A 262 -23.52 8.07 -7.33
N ASN A 263 -22.69 8.98 -7.86
CA ASN A 263 -22.11 8.82 -9.18
C ASN A 263 -21.21 7.58 -9.20
N GLN A 264 -21.11 6.90 -10.33
CA GLN A 264 -20.37 5.67 -10.58
C GLN A 264 -18.87 5.69 -10.15
N ASP A 265 -18.29 6.89 -9.96
CA ASP A 265 -16.89 7.09 -9.59
C ASP A 265 -16.59 7.02 -8.07
N ASN A 266 -17.58 6.75 -7.20
CA ASN A 266 -17.48 6.99 -5.76
C ASN A 266 -17.87 5.82 -4.85
N LEU A 267 -17.58 4.56 -5.23
CA LEU A 267 -17.62 3.50 -4.21
C LEU A 267 -16.51 3.72 -3.18
N PRO A 268 -16.80 3.55 -1.89
CA PRO A 268 -15.84 3.77 -0.82
C PRO A 268 -14.80 2.63 -0.73
N ILE A 269 -14.41 2.02 -1.85
CA ILE A 269 -13.38 0.98 -1.90
C ILE A 269 -12.02 1.65 -2.04
N SER A 270 -11.26 1.60 -0.95
CA SER A 270 -9.92 2.19 -0.87
C SER A 270 -8.80 1.22 -1.26
N ALA A 271 -9.04 -0.09 -1.11
CA ALA A 271 -8.09 -1.12 -1.50
C ALA A 271 -8.78 -2.47 -1.74
N TYR A 272 -8.14 -3.33 -2.55
CA TYR A 272 -8.45 -4.75 -2.61
C TYR A 272 -7.45 -5.54 -1.76
N HIS A 273 -7.95 -6.56 -1.07
CA HIS A 273 -7.14 -7.44 -0.26
C HIS A 273 -6.78 -8.72 -1.01
N LEU A 274 -5.48 -8.99 -1.11
CA LEU A 274 -4.91 -10.22 -1.66
C LEU A 274 -4.44 -11.11 -0.51
N THR A 275 -4.89 -12.36 -0.50
CA THR A 275 -4.42 -13.34 0.49
C THR A 275 -3.00 -13.80 0.18
N GLN A 276 -2.27 -14.32 1.18
CA GLN A 276 -0.96 -14.92 0.95
C GLN A 276 -1.02 -16.06 -0.08
N THR A 277 -2.05 -16.89 -0.04
CA THR A 277 -2.21 -18.00 -1.01
C THR A 277 -2.30 -17.49 -2.45
N GLU A 278 -3.10 -16.42 -2.69
CA GLU A 278 -3.21 -15.80 -4.01
C GLU A 278 -1.88 -15.14 -4.44
N LEU A 279 -1.21 -14.45 -3.52
CA LEU A 279 0.11 -13.87 -3.77
C LEU A 279 1.14 -14.92 -4.17
N MET A 280 1.25 -16.02 -3.39
CA MET A 280 2.25 -17.06 -3.64
C MET A 280 1.95 -17.86 -4.92
N ALA A 281 0.67 -18.04 -5.27
CA ALA A 281 0.28 -18.62 -6.55
C ALA A 281 0.76 -17.75 -7.73
N TRP A 282 0.51 -16.43 -7.65
CA TRP A 282 1.02 -15.47 -8.62
C TRP A 282 2.56 -15.49 -8.68
N PHE A 283 3.25 -15.44 -7.55
CA PHE A 283 4.70 -15.37 -7.46
C PHE A 283 5.37 -16.61 -8.07
N SER A 284 4.81 -17.80 -7.82
CA SER A 284 5.30 -19.04 -8.43
C SER A 284 5.18 -19.04 -9.95
N GLN A 285 4.11 -18.48 -10.50
CA GLN A 285 3.95 -18.34 -11.95
C GLN A 285 4.94 -17.31 -12.52
N TYR A 286 5.11 -16.19 -11.83
CA TYR A 286 6.07 -15.16 -12.22
C TYR A 286 7.49 -15.70 -12.29
N GLN A 287 7.96 -16.45 -11.27
CA GLN A 287 9.30 -17.04 -11.25
C GLN A 287 9.52 -18.03 -12.39
N LYS A 288 8.55 -18.89 -12.71
CA LYS A 288 8.63 -19.84 -13.83
C LYS A 288 8.79 -19.13 -15.17
N GLN A 289 8.07 -18.04 -15.38
CA GLN A 289 8.15 -17.29 -16.64
C GLN A 289 9.48 -16.52 -16.76
N SER A 290 9.96 -15.93 -15.67
CA SER A 290 11.25 -15.23 -15.66
C SER A 290 12.42 -16.18 -15.95
N SER A 291 12.40 -17.41 -15.41
CA SER A 291 13.45 -18.41 -15.66
C SER A 291 13.46 -18.94 -17.11
N HIS A 292 12.32 -18.96 -17.80
CA HIS A 292 12.25 -19.33 -19.22
C HIS A 292 12.79 -18.26 -20.16
N LEU A 293 12.70 -16.98 -19.78
CA LEU A 293 13.27 -15.87 -20.54
C LEU A 293 14.80 -15.86 -20.48
N ASP A 294 15.37 -16.19 -19.31
CA ASP A 294 16.84 -16.27 -19.13
C ASP A 294 17.47 -17.50 -19.81
N SER A 295 16.73 -18.59 -19.97
CA SER A 295 17.21 -19.83 -20.61
C SER A 295 17.05 -19.86 -22.14
N GLY A 296 16.36 -18.89 -22.73
CA GLY A 296 16.07 -18.80 -24.17
C GLY A 296 17.12 -18.07 -25.02
N ALA A 297 18.25 -17.66 -24.43
CA ALA A 297 19.30 -16.89 -25.15
C ALA A 297 20.23 -17.69 -26.06
N ASP A 298 20.03 -19.02 -26.23
CA ASP A 298 20.89 -19.92 -27.03
C ASP A 298 20.18 -20.55 -28.26
N SER A 299 19.20 -19.88 -28.87
CA SER A 299 18.74 -20.28 -30.22
C SER A 299 18.88 -19.11 -31.17
N ASN A 300 19.85 -19.26 -32.09
CA ASN A 300 20.08 -18.43 -33.26
C ASN A 300 18.78 -18.28 -34.07
N ASP A 301 18.10 -17.16 -33.93
CA ASP A 301 17.22 -16.63 -34.96
C ASP A 301 17.36 -15.11 -35.02
N ASP A 302 17.79 -14.66 -36.21
CA ASP A 302 18.05 -13.29 -36.62
C ASP A 302 16.77 -12.43 -36.49
N LEU A 303 16.54 -11.80 -35.32
CA LEU A 303 15.57 -10.71 -35.18
C LEU A 303 16.23 -9.53 -34.48
N SER A 304 16.33 -8.43 -35.20
CA SER A 304 16.88 -7.14 -34.82
C SER A 304 16.46 -6.74 -33.39
N TYR A 305 17.47 -6.63 -32.55
CA TYR A 305 17.36 -6.21 -31.13
C TYR A 305 16.99 -4.72 -31.06
N ASP A 306 15.73 -4.43 -30.75
CA ASP A 306 15.31 -3.10 -30.30
C ASP A 306 15.30 -3.11 -28.76
N SER A 307 16.32 -2.44 -28.21
CA SER A 307 16.62 -2.40 -26.78
C SER A 307 15.69 -1.44 -26.05
N SER A 308 14.44 -1.86 -25.76
CA SER A 308 13.61 -1.17 -24.78
C SER A 308 13.20 -2.16 -23.68
N SER A 309 13.72 -1.94 -22.47
CA SER A 309 13.37 -2.65 -21.23
C SER A 309 11.85 -2.70 -20.95
N ASN A 310 11.08 -1.83 -21.59
CA ASN A 310 9.62 -1.77 -21.52
C ASN A 310 8.90 -2.94 -22.22
N ARG A 311 9.54 -3.64 -23.16
CA ARG A 311 8.89 -4.71 -23.92
C ARG A 311 8.81 -6.01 -23.15
N ALA A 312 9.85 -6.35 -22.38
CA ALA A 312 9.87 -7.54 -21.53
C ALA A 312 8.84 -7.48 -20.40
N THR A 313 8.66 -6.31 -19.79
CA THR A 313 7.66 -6.10 -18.74
C THR A 313 6.22 -6.11 -19.29
N ALA A 314 5.98 -5.61 -20.50
CA ALA A 314 4.68 -5.64 -21.17
C ALA A 314 4.28 -7.08 -21.60
N GLU A 315 5.23 -7.90 -22.09
CA GLU A 315 4.97 -9.30 -22.46
C GLU A 315 4.69 -10.20 -21.24
N VAL A 316 5.31 -9.91 -20.09
CA VAL A 316 5.04 -10.61 -18.82
C VAL A 316 3.62 -10.32 -18.32
N SER A 317 3.12 -9.09 -18.49
CA SER A 317 1.78 -8.65 -18.04
C SER A 317 0.62 -9.43 -18.67
N CYS A 318 0.75 -9.92 -19.90
CA CYS A 318 -0.36 -10.56 -20.65
C CYS A 318 -0.59 -12.04 -20.34
N ARG A 319 0.21 -12.68 -19.47
CA ARG A 319 0.23 -14.14 -19.30
C ARG A 319 -0.20 -14.66 -17.93
N PHE A 320 -0.58 -13.77 -16.99
CA PHE A 320 -0.96 -14.19 -15.64
C PHE A 320 -2.49 -14.38 -15.49
N ASP A 321 -2.92 -15.51 -14.95
CA ASP A 321 -4.32 -15.80 -14.61
C ASP A 321 -4.91 -14.85 -13.55
N LEU A 322 -4.05 -14.27 -12.69
CA LEU A 322 -4.41 -13.19 -11.80
C LEU A 322 -4.06 -11.86 -12.49
N ASP A 323 -5.06 -11.07 -12.85
CA ASP A 323 -4.94 -9.74 -13.50
C ASP A 323 -4.17 -8.68 -12.66
N LEU A 324 -3.20 -9.12 -11.82
CA LEU A 324 -2.47 -8.25 -10.89
C LEU A 324 -1.54 -7.24 -11.60
N LEU A 325 -1.13 -7.57 -12.82
CA LEU A 325 -0.25 -6.73 -13.66
C LEU A 325 -0.93 -6.29 -14.96
N ASN A 326 -2.27 -6.38 -15.03
CA ASN A 326 -2.99 -6.00 -16.24
C ASN A 326 -3.03 -4.48 -16.40
N THR A 327 -2.33 -3.96 -17.40
CA THR A 327 -2.25 -2.54 -17.73
C THR A 327 -3.50 -2.00 -18.45
N SER A 328 -4.35 -2.88 -19.01
CA SER A 328 -5.63 -2.48 -19.61
C SER A 328 -6.71 -2.20 -18.57
N ASP A 329 -6.50 -2.62 -17.32
CA ASP A 329 -7.40 -2.34 -16.22
C ASP A 329 -7.16 -0.93 -15.69
N GLN A 330 -8.07 -0.01 -15.98
CA GLN A 330 -8.03 1.38 -15.49
C GLN A 330 -8.29 1.49 -13.97
N ASN A 331 -8.27 0.37 -13.25
CA ASN A 331 -8.52 0.36 -11.82
C ASN A 331 -7.43 1.11 -11.05
N THR A 332 -7.80 2.25 -10.48
CA THR A 332 -6.94 3.10 -9.66
C THR A 332 -6.84 2.62 -8.20
N THR A 333 -7.54 1.53 -7.84
CA THR A 333 -7.60 1.01 -6.47
C THR A 333 -6.37 0.16 -6.14
N GLY A 334 -5.69 0.50 -5.05
CA GLY A 334 -4.48 -0.18 -4.60
C GLY A 334 -4.73 -1.56 -3.98
N LEU A 335 -3.63 -2.24 -3.62
CA LEU A 335 -3.67 -3.56 -2.99
C LEU A 335 -3.19 -3.50 -1.54
N ILE A 336 -3.81 -4.31 -0.67
CA ILE A 336 -3.28 -4.69 0.64
C ILE A 336 -3.11 -6.21 0.64
N ILE A 337 -1.98 -6.72 1.10
CA ILE A 337 -1.59 -8.13 0.93
C ILE A 337 -1.36 -8.78 2.29
N SER A 338 -1.86 -9.98 2.52
CA SER A 338 -1.51 -10.77 3.72
C SER A 338 -0.16 -11.46 3.56
N CYS A 339 0.72 -11.28 4.56
CA CYS A 339 2.01 -11.93 4.70
C CYS A 339 2.18 -12.50 6.10
N HIS A 340 2.91 -13.64 6.23
CA HIS A 340 3.15 -14.28 7.51
C HIS A 340 4.64 -14.61 7.74
N ASP A 341 5.47 -14.50 6.70
CA ASP A 341 6.87 -14.90 6.69
C ASP A 341 7.70 -14.04 5.72
N ALA A 342 9.01 -14.26 5.71
CA ALA A 342 9.94 -13.51 4.86
C ALA A 342 9.72 -13.77 3.36
N GLU A 343 9.29 -14.98 2.97
CA GLU A 343 9.06 -15.35 1.57
C GLU A 343 7.86 -14.58 1.00
N SER A 344 6.75 -14.55 1.72
CA SER A 344 5.57 -13.78 1.31
C SER A 344 5.82 -12.26 1.29
N ILE A 345 6.66 -11.75 2.22
CA ILE A 345 7.08 -10.34 2.18
C ILE A 345 7.93 -10.06 0.93
N ALA A 346 8.87 -10.94 0.60
CA ALA A 346 9.68 -10.79 -0.63
C ALA A 346 8.81 -10.81 -1.89
N ALA A 347 7.83 -11.70 -1.97
CA ALA A 347 6.85 -11.75 -3.06
C ALA A 347 6.01 -10.47 -3.15
N ALA A 348 5.56 -9.92 -2.01
CA ALA A 348 4.82 -8.67 -1.95
C ALA A 348 5.68 -7.46 -2.40
N ASN A 349 6.96 -7.40 -2.00
CA ASN A 349 7.91 -6.39 -2.44
C ASN A 349 8.12 -6.45 -3.96
N GLN A 350 8.27 -7.67 -4.53
CA GLN A 350 8.39 -7.85 -5.97
C GLN A 350 7.14 -7.37 -6.71
N LEU A 351 5.95 -7.73 -6.24
CA LEU A 351 4.70 -7.27 -6.83
C LEU A 351 4.57 -5.73 -6.75
N ALA A 352 4.93 -5.13 -5.60
CA ALA A 352 4.89 -3.69 -5.40
C ALA A 352 5.81 -2.96 -6.39
N ASN A 353 7.03 -3.46 -6.60
CA ASN A 353 7.98 -2.90 -7.55
C ASN A 353 7.50 -3.01 -9.01
N LEU A 354 6.97 -4.16 -9.41
CA LEU A 354 6.42 -4.36 -10.76
C LEU A 354 5.22 -3.44 -11.02
N ARG A 355 4.29 -3.30 -10.06
CA ARG A 355 3.15 -2.39 -10.20
C ARG A 355 3.59 -0.93 -10.32
N LEU A 356 4.64 -0.52 -9.58
CA LEU A 356 5.23 0.81 -9.71
C LEU A 356 5.83 1.03 -11.10
N THR A 357 6.63 0.08 -11.60
CA THR A 357 7.25 0.13 -12.93
C THR A 357 6.20 0.22 -14.05
N LEU A 358 5.09 -0.51 -13.92
CA LEU A 358 3.97 -0.50 -14.86
C LEU A 358 3.00 0.66 -14.65
N SER A 359 3.28 1.59 -13.73
CA SER A 359 2.40 2.73 -13.37
C SER A 359 0.99 2.32 -12.94
N LEU A 360 0.84 1.11 -12.38
CA LEU A 360 -0.41 0.61 -11.82
C LEU A 360 -0.66 1.19 -10.42
N ALA A 361 -1.90 1.07 -9.93
CA ALA A 361 -2.23 1.42 -8.56
C ALA A 361 -1.34 0.64 -7.57
N PRO A 362 -0.77 1.30 -6.54
CA PRO A 362 0.29 0.72 -5.74
C PRO A 362 -0.18 -0.39 -4.80
N VAL A 363 0.76 -1.19 -4.31
CA VAL A 363 0.57 -1.92 -3.06
C VAL A 363 0.63 -0.89 -1.93
N ILE A 364 -0.48 -0.75 -1.19
CA ILE A 364 -0.65 0.26 -0.13
C ILE A 364 0.01 -0.20 1.16
N ALA A 365 -0.12 -1.50 1.49
CA ALA A 365 0.43 -2.09 2.70
C ALA A 365 0.45 -3.62 2.63
N ILE A 366 1.12 -4.24 3.60
CA ILE A 366 0.93 -5.64 3.93
C ILE A 366 0.30 -5.78 5.31
N PHE A 367 -0.61 -6.77 5.50
CA PHE A 367 -0.93 -7.33 6.82
C PHE A 367 0.16 -8.29 7.21
N LEU A 368 0.79 -8.11 8.36
CA LEU A 368 1.75 -9.05 8.93
C LEU A 368 1.17 -9.61 10.23
N SER A 369 0.96 -10.92 10.29
CA SER A 369 0.22 -11.58 11.37
C SER A 369 0.67 -13.03 11.63
N PRO A 370 0.35 -13.59 12.80
CA PRO A 370 -0.22 -12.91 13.96
C PRO A 370 0.86 -12.33 14.89
N VAL A 371 0.66 -11.13 15.44
CA VAL A 371 1.58 -10.53 16.42
C VAL A 371 1.47 -11.27 17.76
N LEU A 372 0.24 -11.35 18.29
CA LEU A 372 -0.09 -12.04 19.56
C LEU A 372 -1.09 -13.18 19.28
N ALA A 373 -1.29 -14.06 20.26
CA ALA A 373 -2.26 -15.14 20.17
C ALA A 373 -3.66 -14.62 19.85
N THR A 374 -4.38 -15.31 18.96
CA THR A 374 -5.71 -14.90 18.50
C THR A 374 -6.73 -16.01 18.76
N GLN A 375 -7.97 -15.61 19.05
CA GLN A 375 -9.06 -16.58 19.18
C GLN A 375 -9.61 -17.05 17.82
N THR A 376 -9.31 -16.33 16.75
CA THR A 376 -9.76 -16.69 15.40
C THR A 376 -8.92 -17.83 14.80
N HIS A 377 -7.66 -17.92 15.20
CA HIS A 377 -6.70 -18.93 14.77
C HIS A 377 -5.85 -19.36 15.97
N PRO A 378 -6.44 -20.08 16.95
CA PRO A 378 -5.76 -20.44 18.20
C PRO A 378 -4.60 -21.40 17.98
N GLU A 379 -4.58 -22.12 16.86
CA GLU A 379 -3.53 -23.06 16.44
C GLU A 379 -2.27 -22.36 15.88
N GLN A 380 -2.35 -21.09 15.51
CA GLN A 380 -1.20 -20.37 14.97
C GLN A 380 -0.31 -19.84 16.09
N THR A 381 0.97 -20.18 16.02
CA THR A 381 1.98 -19.63 16.94
C THR A 381 2.18 -18.14 16.66
N PRO A 382 2.01 -17.26 17.65
CA PRO A 382 2.24 -15.83 17.46
C PRO A 382 3.74 -15.54 17.28
N LEU A 383 4.05 -14.54 16.46
CA LEU A 383 5.42 -14.08 16.19
C LEU A 383 6.04 -13.41 17.42
N GLY A 384 5.23 -12.74 18.24
CA GLY A 384 5.72 -11.80 19.23
C GLY A 384 6.36 -10.56 18.59
N TRP A 385 6.49 -9.48 19.33
CA TRP A 385 6.96 -8.21 18.77
C TRP A 385 8.39 -8.28 18.21
N GLN A 386 9.28 -9.06 18.80
CA GLN A 386 10.68 -9.15 18.34
C GLN A 386 10.79 -9.77 16.95
N GLN A 387 10.18 -10.92 16.71
CA GLN A 387 10.19 -11.56 15.39
C GLN A 387 9.36 -10.77 14.38
N TRP A 388 8.22 -10.23 14.82
CA TRP A 388 7.34 -9.41 13.99
C TRP A 388 8.09 -8.18 13.46
N SER A 389 8.81 -7.45 14.34
CA SER A 389 9.58 -6.25 13.97
C SER A 389 10.71 -6.59 12.98
N ALA A 390 11.39 -7.73 13.18
CA ALA A 390 12.42 -8.19 12.25
C ALA A 390 11.85 -8.48 10.86
N LEU A 391 10.66 -9.10 10.77
CA LEU A 391 9.97 -9.33 9.49
C LEU A 391 9.45 -8.01 8.89
N ALA A 392 8.85 -7.13 9.69
CA ALA A 392 8.36 -5.83 9.23
C ALA A 392 9.46 -4.98 8.60
N ALA A 393 10.70 -5.06 9.11
CA ALA A 393 11.86 -4.37 8.55
C ALA A 393 12.20 -4.80 7.11
N LEU A 394 11.81 -6.01 6.68
CA LEU A 394 12.02 -6.52 5.32
C LEU A 394 11.04 -5.93 4.30
N ALA A 395 9.91 -5.39 4.74
CA ALA A 395 8.88 -4.88 3.84
C ALA A 395 9.31 -3.57 3.16
N ASP A 396 9.04 -3.45 1.87
CA ASP A 396 9.25 -2.23 1.07
C ASP A 396 7.96 -1.39 0.94
N VAL A 397 6.91 -1.78 1.65
CA VAL A 397 5.63 -1.08 1.76
C VAL A 397 5.23 -0.95 3.23
N PRO A 398 4.29 -0.08 3.60
CA PRO A 398 3.79 0.03 4.96
C PRO A 398 3.30 -1.30 5.53
N VAL A 399 3.48 -1.50 6.84
CA VAL A 399 3.11 -2.74 7.52
C VAL A 399 1.97 -2.50 8.49
N ILE A 400 0.92 -3.31 8.37
CA ILE A 400 -0.24 -3.33 9.26
C ILE A 400 -0.07 -4.49 10.23
N ALA A 401 0.04 -4.18 11.52
CA ALA A 401 0.09 -5.19 12.56
C ALA A 401 -1.30 -5.79 12.81
N LEU A 402 -1.41 -7.12 12.79
CA LEU A 402 -2.64 -7.84 12.98
C LEU A 402 -2.43 -9.06 13.90
N GLY A 403 -3.43 -9.38 14.71
CA GLY A 403 -3.46 -10.57 15.57
C GLY A 403 -3.31 -10.25 17.05
N GLY A 404 -4.41 -10.40 17.81
CA GLY A 404 -4.45 -10.21 19.25
C GLY A 404 -4.28 -8.78 19.75
N LEU A 405 -4.42 -7.79 18.88
CA LEU A 405 -4.18 -6.37 19.16
C LEU A 405 -5.46 -5.62 19.52
N SER A 406 -5.30 -4.43 20.11
CA SER A 406 -6.34 -3.43 20.34
C SER A 406 -5.85 -2.04 19.93
N PRO A 407 -6.74 -1.04 19.72
CA PRO A 407 -6.35 0.33 19.40
C PRO A 407 -5.38 0.96 20.41
N ALA A 408 -5.50 0.60 21.69
CA ALA A 408 -4.61 1.08 22.76
C ALA A 408 -3.14 0.63 22.59
N MET A 409 -2.88 -0.37 21.72
CA MET A 409 -1.53 -0.85 21.42
C MET A 409 -0.88 -0.14 20.23
N SER A 410 -1.52 0.90 19.64
CA SER A 410 -1.00 1.55 18.43
C SER A 410 0.37 2.18 18.62
N ASP A 411 0.65 2.80 19.76
CA ASP A 411 1.97 3.40 20.02
C ASP A 411 3.06 2.32 20.16
N LEU A 412 2.75 1.23 20.89
CA LEU A 412 3.67 0.08 20.98
C LEU A 412 3.93 -0.53 19.60
N ALA A 413 2.88 -0.66 18.78
CA ALA A 413 2.99 -1.17 17.42
C ALA A 413 3.87 -0.26 16.55
N THR A 414 3.70 1.06 16.65
CA THR A 414 4.51 2.06 15.92
C THR A 414 5.99 1.96 16.29
N ILE A 415 6.32 1.82 17.58
CA ILE A 415 7.70 1.63 18.05
C ILE A 415 8.31 0.35 17.45
N ASN A 416 7.50 -0.68 17.22
CA ASN A 416 7.93 -1.93 16.59
C ASN A 416 7.89 -1.91 15.04
N GLY A 417 7.54 -0.78 14.42
CA GLY A 417 7.59 -0.61 12.97
C GLY A 417 6.23 -0.73 12.24
N ALA A 418 5.11 -0.81 12.97
CA ALA A 418 3.79 -0.84 12.36
C ALA A 418 3.31 0.57 11.96
N ASN A 419 2.79 0.70 10.77
CA ASN A 419 2.15 1.93 10.28
C ASN A 419 0.67 2.01 10.72
N THR A 420 0.04 0.86 10.94
CA THR A 420 -1.37 0.71 11.30
C THR A 420 -1.52 -0.51 12.20
N VAL A 421 -2.47 -0.48 13.12
CA VAL A 421 -2.95 -1.68 13.82
C VAL A 421 -4.34 -2.05 13.33
N ALA A 422 -4.59 -3.36 13.18
CA ALA A 422 -5.88 -3.87 12.72
C ALA A 422 -6.40 -4.98 13.64
N GLY A 423 -7.72 -5.09 13.70
CA GLY A 423 -8.36 -6.14 14.47
C GLY A 423 -9.87 -6.19 14.32
N ILE A 424 -10.48 -7.17 14.98
CA ILE A 424 -11.92 -7.45 14.87
C ILE A 424 -12.65 -6.82 16.07
N ARG A 425 -12.48 -7.35 17.26
CA ARG A 425 -13.32 -7.07 18.43
C ARG A 425 -13.25 -5.65 18.94
N SER A 426 -12.09 -5.24 19.40
CA SER A 426 -11.85 -3.93 20.02
C SER A 426 -11.81 -2.76 19.01
N PHE A 427 -12.04 -3.04 17.73
CA PHE A 427 -11.98 -2.03 16.66
C PHE A 427 -13.35 -1.69 16.07
N GLN A 428 -14.44 -2.32 16.53
CA GLN A 428 -15.79 -2.13 15.99
C GLN A 428 -16.70 -1.39 16.95
N GLU A 429 -16.45 -1.49 18.25
CA GLU A 429 -17.20 -0.71 19.22
C GLU A 429 -16.67 0.72 19.20
N GLY A 430 -17.55 1.68 18.93
CA GLY A 430 -17.18 3.09 18.78
C GLY A 430 -16.35 3.58 19.98
N VAL A 431 -15.08 3.91 19.69
CA VAL A 431 -14.19 4.63 20.60
C VAL A 431 -14.48 6.11 20.49
#